data_8bb815962374e83f48664f9f4a4adeca
#
_entry.id   8bb815962374e83f48664f9f4a4adeca
#
_cell.length_a   1.000
_cell.length_b   1.000
_cell.length_c   1.000
_cell.angle_alpha   90.00
_cell.angle_beta   90.00
_cell.angle_gamma   90.00
#
_symmetry.space_group_name_H-M   'P 1'
#
loop_
_entity.id
_entity.type
_entity.pdbx_description
1 polymer ?
#
loop_
_entity_poly.entity_id
_entity_poly.type
_entity_poly.pdbx_seq_one_letter_code
_entity_poly.pdbx_strand_id
1 'polypeptide(L)'
;VLGDLCHNAEAGGYGAETLSYVLDSTGQRLPANFAGDGGPIAQQTVMLRESRRFGGPIGALALAVNAGDAAASIDVLRASQEEKVAWIDPAQPADLLQLALAGRRGAAGGYQNYLEMIAAGAPEGGEVVRLAWVKSVLNSFETFRILCAVREGEWGVTGLNDVIEKRLQSAGLLKRTGEWYVGRPVMVTRNDYGTGVFN
;
A
#
# COMPACT_ATOMS: atom_id res chain seq x y z
N VAL A 1 13.37 13.11 11.80
CA VAL A 1 13.18 14.53 12.24
C VAL A 1 11.80 14.74 12.84
N LEU A 2 10.68 14.55 12.09
CA LEU A 2 9.34 14.77 12.66
C LEU A 2 9.01 13.75 13.78
N GLY A 3 9.37 12.48 13.59
CA GLY A 3 9.21 11.44 14.61
C GLY A 3 9.97 11.75 15.90
N ASP A 4 11.17 12.33 15.77
CA ASP A 4 11.98 12.71 16.94
C ASP A 4 11.34 13.86 17.73
N LEU A 5 10.69 14.79 17.05
CA LEU A 5 9.95 15.88 17.69
C LEU A 5 8.71 15.38 18.44
N CYS A 6 8.11 14.29 17.98
CA CYS A 6 6.87 13.71 18.52
C CYS A 6 7.11 12.42 19.32
N HIS A 7 8.34 12.15 19.76
CA HIS A 7 8.71 10.88 20.43
C HIS A 7 7.87 10.55 21.68
N ASN A 8 7.36 11.57 22.38
CA ASN A 8 6.52 11.41 23.57
C ASN A 8 5.01 11.54 23.28
N ALA A 9 4.59 11.54 22.02
CA ALA A 9 3.17 11.73 21.66
C ALA A 9 2.23 10.68 22.28
N GLU A 10 2.74 9.48 22.59
CA GLU A 10 1.98 8.43 23.28
C GLU A 10 1.55 8.82 24.68
N ALA A 11 2.38 9.53 25.41
CA ALA A 11 2.11 9.96 26.77
C ALA A 11 1.07 11.10 26.84
N GLY A 12 0.85 11.82 25.75
CA GLY A 12 0.01 13.01 25.70
C GLY A 12 0.68 14.20 26.35
N GLY A 13 0.57 14.33 27.66
CA GLY A 13 1.12 15.45 28.44
C GLY A 13 0.35 16.76 28.22
N TYR A 14 -0.96 16.67 28.02
CA TYR A 14 -1.81 17.86 27.75
C TYR A 14 -2.08 18.66 29.02
N GLY A 15 -1.76 19.94 28.99
CA GLY A 15 -2.04 20.88 30.08
C GLY A 15 -3.50 21.25 30.17
N ALA A 16 -3.87 21.90 31.27
CA ALA A 16 -5.27 22.27 31.57
C ALA A 16 -5.92 23.12 30.47
N GLU A 17 -5.17 24.02 29.84
CA GLU A 17 -5.65 24.86 28.74
C GLU A 17 -6.01 24.01 27.52
N THR A 18 -5.15 23.09 27.12
CA THR A 18 -5.39 22.16 25.99
C THR A 18 -6.58 21.24 26.27
N LEU A 19 -6.70 20.74 27.49
CA LEU A 19 -7.83 19.88 27.90
C LEU A 19 -9.16 20.65 27.85
N SER A 20 -9.18 21.90 28.30
CA SER A 20 -10.36 22.77 28.22
C SER A 20 -10.72 23.08 26.76
N TYR A 21 -9.72 23.45 25.97
CA TYR A 21 -9.92 23.72 24.54
C TYR A 21 -10.54 22.53 23.79
N VAL A 22 -10.04 21.33 24.04
CA VAL A 22 -10.61 20.12 23.41
C VAL A 22 -12.04 19.88 23.85
N LEU A 23 -12.33 20.01 25.14
CA LEU A 23 -13.69 19.87 25.65
C LEU A 23 -14.65 20.89 25.03
N ASP A 24 -14.24 22.16 24.98
CA ASP A 24 -15.07 23.24 24.47
C ASP A 24 -15.32 23.12 22.95
N SER A 25 -14.29 22.67 22.22
CA SER A 25 -14.34 22.57 20.76
C SER A 25 -15.05 21.30 20.26
N THR A 26 -14.97 20.20 21.00
CA THR A 26 -15.45 18.88 20.54
C THR A 26 -16.55 18.28 21.39
N GLY A 27 -16.79 18.81 22.58
CA GLY A 27 -17.66 18.23 23.59
C GLY A 27 -17.10 16.94 24.22
N GLN A 28 -15.89 16.54 23.87
CA GLN A 28 -15.27 15.31 24.36
C GLN A 28 -14.21 15.61 25.43
N ARG A 29 -14.23 14.83 26.49
CA ARG A 29 -13.23 14.91 27.55
C ARG A 29 -12.10 13.91 27.28
N LEU A 30 -10.86 14.41 27.21
CA LEU A 30 -9.70 13.54 27.12
C LEU A 30 -9.52 12.74 28.41
N PRO A 31 -9.11 11.45 28.35
CA PRO A 31 -8.82 10.64 29.53
C PRO A 31 -7.70 11.25 30.38
N ALA A 32 -7.83 11.16 31.70
CA ALA A 32 -6.92 11.80 32.64
C ALA A 32 -5.46 11.30 32.55
N ASN A 33 -5.23 10.09 32.06
CA ASN A 33 -3.90 9.55 31.83
C ASN A 33 -3.10 10.26 30.73
N PHE A 34 -3.75 11.11 29.95
CA PHE A 34 -3.08 11.97 28.95
C PHE A 34 -2.84 13.40 29.43
N ALA A 35 -3.29 13.73 30.65
CA ALA A 35 -3.03 15.03 31.24
C ALA A 35 -1.57 15.09 31.76
N GLY A 36 -0.94 16.25 31.65
CA GLY A 36 0.44 16.47 32.11
C GLY A 36 1.02 17.80 31.66
N ASP A 37 2.29 18.00 31.95
CA ASP A 37 3.03 19.23 31.68
C ASP A 37 3.92 19.08 30.43
N GLY A 38 3.38 18.54 29.35
CA GLY A 38 4.12 18.41 28.09
C GLY A 38 4.50 19.78 27.52
N GLY A 39 5.67 19.83 26.85
CA GLY A 39 6.15 21.07 26.20
C GLY A 39 5.24 21.54 25.07
N PRO A 40 5.55 22.70 24.44
CA PRO A 40 4.68 23.32 23.41
C PRO A 40 4.29 22.41 22.24
N ILE A 41 5.18 21.51 21.84
CA ILE A 41 4.90 20.56 20.75
C ILE A 41 3.87 19.52 21.21
N ALA A 42 3.95 19.02 22.42
CA ALA A 42 2.98 18.06 22.97
C ALA A 42 1.56 18.64 23.01
N GLN A 43 1.41 19.94 23.31
CA GLN A 43 0.11 20.61 23.33
C GLN A 43 -0.56 20.69 21.95
N GLN A 44 0.19 20.51 20.87
CA GLN A 44 -0.27 20.62 19.49
C GLN A 44 -0.17 19.29 18.73
N THR A 45 0.24 18.22 19.40
CA THR A 45 0.43 16.89 18.79
C THR A 45 -0.64 15.93 19.25
N VAL A 46 -1.36 15.34 18.32
CA VAL A 46 -2.35 14.30 18.60
C VAL A 46 -1.88 13.00 17.99
N MET A 47 -1.82 11.94 18.80
CA MET A 47 -1.54 10.60 18.32
C MET A 47 -2.84 9.88 18.01
N LEU A 48 -3.03 9.49 16.74
CA LEU A 48 -4.13 8.63 16.33
C LEU A 48 -3.83 7.19 16.74
N ARG A 49 -4.68 6.63 17.63
CA ARG A 49 -4.42 5.33 18.27
C ARG A 49 -5.18 4.17 17.64
N GLU A 50 -6.26 4.45 16.95
CA GLU A 50 -7.08 3.45 16.29
C GLU A 50 -6.86 3.47 14.79
N SER A 51 -6.47 2.34 14.23
CA SER A 51 -6.45 2.16 12.78
C SER A 51 -7.85 1.85 12.30
N ARG A 52 -8.41 2.75 11.48
CA ARG A 52 -9.67 2.49 10.76
C ARG A 52 -9.46 1.88 9.38
N ARG A 53 -8.21 1.77 8.97
CA ARG A 53 -7.83 1.26 7.64
C ARG A 53 -7.60 -0.24 7.66
N PHE A 54 -6.99 -0.76 8.73
CA PHE A 54 -6.62 -2.16 8.84
C PHE A 54 -7.09 -2.74 10.17
N GLY A 55 -7.87 -3.83 10.08
CA GLY A 55 -8.27 -4.67 11.20
C GLY A 55 -7.82 -6.11 10.97
N GLY A 56 -8.23 -7.03 11.86
CA GLY A 56 -7.92 -8.45 11.75
C GLY A 56 -6.41 -8.73 11.73
N PRO A 57 -5.96 -9.76 10.97
CA PRO A 57 -4.54 -10.17 10.94
C PRO A 57 -3.59 -9.09 10.45
N ILE A 58 -4.00 -8.24 9.50
CA ILE A 58 -3.17 -7.14 9.00
C ILE A 58 -2.94 -6.11 10.10
N GLY A 59 -3.99 -5.75 10.84
CA GLY A 59 -3.89 -4.83 11.96
C GLY A 59 -3.03 -5.38 13.10
N ALA A 60 -3.21 -6.65 13.44
CA ALA A 60 -2.41 -7.32 14.46
C ALA A 60 -0.92 -7.36 14.09
N LEU A 61 -0.60 -7.69 12.83
CA LEU A 61 0.77 -7.66 12.32
C LEU A 61 1.36 -6.24 12.38
N ALA A 62 0.61 -5.24 11.95
CA ALA A 62 1.07 -3.85 11.97
C ALA A 62 1.37 -3.36 13.39
N LEU A 63 0.54 -3.72 14.37
CA LEU A 63 0.77 -3.38 15.78
C LEU A 63 2.02 -4.06 16.34
N ALA A 64 2.22 -5.36 16.07
CA ALA A 64 3.39 -6.10 16.52
C ALA A 64 4.68 -5.53 15.91
N VAL A 65 4.68 -5.22 14.61
CA VAL A 65 5.83 -4.59 13.93
C VAL A 65 6.12 -3.20 14.50
N ASN A 66 5.12 -2.38 14.73
CA ASN A 66 5.31 -1.05 15.31
C ASN A 66 5.82 -1.09 16.74
N ALA A 67 5.43 -2.11 17.51
CA ALA A 67 5.96 -2.34 18.86
C ALA A 67 7.38 -2.91 18.86
N GLY A 68 7.94 -3.28 17.70
CA GLY A 68 9.25 -3.96 17.61
C GLY A 68 9.22 -5.40 18.12
N ASP A 69 8.03 -5.98 18.30
CA ASP A 69 7.86 -7.35 18.79
C ASP A 69 7.95 -8.35 17.63
N ALA A 70 9.17 -8.83 17.39
CA ALA A 70 9.44 -9.79 16.32
C ALA A 70 8.76 -11.14 16.58
N ALA A 71 8.63 -11.58 17.83
CA ALA A 71 8.01 -12.85 18.18
C ALA A 71 6.51 -12.80 17.87
N ALA A 72 5.81 -11.77 18.37
CA ALA A 72 4.40 -11.58 18.05
C ALA A 72 4.14 -11.40 16.56
N SER A 73 5.03 -10.72 15.81
CA SER A 73 4.94 -10.57 14.37
C SER A 73 4.98 -11.92 13.65
N ILE A 74 5.93 -12.78 14.02
CA ILE A 74 6.07 -14.12 13.46
C ILE A 74 4.88 -15.00 13.83
N ASP A 75 4.38 -14.91 15.06
CA ASP A 75 3.23 -15.68 15.51
C ASP A 75 1.95 -15.30 14.72
N VAL A 76 1.74 -14.01 14.45
CA VAL A 76 0.64 -13.57 13.57
C VAL A 76 0.77 -14.15 12.17
N LEU A 77 1.97 -14.14 11.59
CA LEU A 77 2.23 -14.68 10.25
C LEU A 77 1.99 -16.19 10.19
N ARG A 78 2.39 -16.94 11.22
CA ARG A 78 2.22 -18.41 11.31
C ARG A 78 0.79 -18.82 11.60
N ALA A 79 0.09 -18.07 12.46
CA ALA A 79 -1.28 -18.37 12.85
C ALA A 79 -2.29 -17.99 11.75
N SER A 80 -1.92 -17.11 10.84
CA SER A 80 -2.83 -16.63 9.81
C SER A 80 -3.08 -17.71 8.77
N GLN A 81 -4.19 -18.42 8.93
CA GLN A 81 -4.77 -19.31 7.91
C GLN A 81 -5.73 -18.55 6.99
N GLU A 82 -5.88 -17.26 7.23
CA GLU A 82 -6.80 -16.41 6.48
C GLU A 82 -6.19 -15.94 5.16
N GLU A 83 -7.04 -15.76 4.17
CA GLU A 83 -6.66 -15.24 2.84
C GLU A 83 -6.07 -13.82 2.86
N LYS A 84 -6.20 -13.08 4.00
CA LYS A 84 -5.77 -11.68 4.13
C LYS A 84 -4.28 -11.50 4.34
N VAL A 85 -3.63 -12.42 5.06
CA VAL A 85 -2.18 -12.43 5.29
C VAL A 85 -1.67 -13.83 4.99
N ALA A 86 -0.61 -13.94 4.22
CA ALA A 86 0.06 -15.20 3.93
C ALA A 86 1.57 -15.00 4.03
N TRP A 87 2.26 -15.94 4.69
CA TRP A 87 3.71 -15.98 4.77
C TRP A 87 4.22 -17.16 3.94
N ILE A 88 5.09 -16.88 2.99
CA ILE A 88 5.72 -17.87 2.12
C ILE A 88 7.18 -17.98 2.56
N ASP A 89 7.54 -19.11 3.20
CA ASP A 89 8.87 -19.36 3.72
C ASP A 89 9.22 -20.85 3.63
N PRO A 90 10.30 -21.25 2.95
CA PRO A 90 11.14 -20.36 2.13
C PRO A 90 10.46 -19.94 0.82
N ALA A 91 10.57 -18.66 0.51
CA ALA A 91 10.03 -18.14 -0.74
C ALA A 91 10.91 -18.56 -1.92
N GLN A 92 10.29 -19.03 -3.00
CA GLN A 92 10.95 -19.30 -4.27
C GLN A 92 10.57 -18.24 -5.30
N PRO A 93 11.43 -17.89 -6.25
CA PRO A 93 11.09 -16.96 -7.33
C PRO A 93 9.83 -17.38 -8.10
N ALA A 94 9.59 -18.67 -8.26
CA ALA A 94 8.41 -19.19 -8.92
C ALA A 94 7.09 -18.83 -8.21
N ASP A 95 7.08 -18.81 -6.88
CA ASP A 95 5.90 -18.45 -6.08
C ASP A 95 5.52 -17.00 -6.31
N LEU A 96 6.52 -16.12 -6.31
CA LEU A 96 6.32 -14.70 -6.57
C LEU A 96 5.83 -14.45 -8.01
N LEU A 97 6.39 -15.17 -8.98
CA LEU A 97 5.97 -15.05 -10.38
C LEU A 97 4.53 -15.52 -10.58
N GLN A 98 4.12 -16.59 -9.91
CA GLN A 98 2.74 -17.05 -9.94
C GLN A 98 1.80 -16.00 -9.32
N LEU A 99 2.19 -15.41 -8.19
CA LEU A 99 1.43 -14.32 -7.57
C LEU A 99 1.37 -13.08 -8.48
N ALA A 100 2.47 -12.73 -9.14
CA ALA A 100 2.51 -11.59 -10.06
C ALA A 100 1.57 -11.78 -11.26
N LEU A 101 1.47 -12.98 -11.79
CA LEU A 101 0.58 -13.27 -12.92
C LEU A 101 -0.89 -13.36 -12.47
N ALA A 102 -1.18 -14.28 -11.58
CA ALA A 102 -2.54 -14.70 -11.27
C ALA A 102 -3.13 -14.01 -10.02
N GLY A 103 -2.30 -13.35 -9.21
CA GLY A 103 -2.71 -12.86 -7.90
C GLY A 103 -2.84 -13.97 -6.87
N ARG A 104 -3.44 -13.65 -5.72
CA ARG A 104 -3.73 -14.62 -4.67
C ARG A 104 -5.07 -15.30 -4.89
N ARG A 105 -5.15 -16.58 -4.53
CA ARG A 105 -6.41 -17.31 -4.53
C ARG A 105 -7.44 -16.63 -3.62
N GLY A 106 -8.64 -16.39 -4.12
CA GLY A 106 -9.72 -15.72 -3.38
C GLY A 106 -9.56 -14.19 -3.24
N ALA A 107 -8.54 -13.60 -3.87
CA ALA A 107 -8.32 -12.15 -3.89
C ALA A 107 -8.34 -11.60 -5.32
N ALA A 108 -8.08 -10.30 -5.45
CA ALA A 108 -7.95 -9.68 -6.77
C ALA A 108 -6.82 -10.32 -7.59
N GLY A 109 -7.00 -10.40 -8.90
CA GLY A 109 -6.04 -10.99 -9.82
C GLY A 109 -4.72 -10.22 -9.90
N GLY A 110 -3.69 -10.89 -10.43
CA GLY A 110 -2.40 -10.28 -10.70
C GLY A 110 -2.38 -9.49 -12.01
N TYR A 111 -1.18 -9.29 -12.54
CA TYR A 111 -0.96 -8.48 -13.74
C TYR A 111 -1.55 -9.06 -15.02
N GLN A 112 -1.87 -10.35 -15.05
CA GLN A 112 -2.53 -10.98 -16.18
C GLN A 112 -3.86 -10.30 -16.53
N ASN A 113 -4.66 -9.98 -15.52
CA ASN A 113 -6.02 -9.45 -15.74
C ASN A 113 -6.02 -8.15 -16.55
N TYR A 114 -5.23 -7.15 -16.16
CA TYR A 114 -5.22 -5.88 -16.89
C TYR A 114 -4.61 -6.02 -18.30
N LEU A 115 -3.63 -6.94 -18.47
CA LEU A 115 -3.02 -7.20 -19.78
C LEU A 115 -4.01 -7.89 -20.74
N GLU A 116 -4.82 -8.83 -20.24
CA GLU A 116 -5.89 -9.44 -21.02
C GLU A 116 -6.95 -8.43 -21.42
N MET A 117 -7.32 -7.49 -20.53
CA MET A 117 -8.23 -6.39 -20.88
C MET A 117 -7.68 -5.50 -21.98
N ILE A 118 -6.36 -5.23 -21.96
CA ILE A 118 -5.69 -4.46 -23.02
C ILE A 118 -5.66 -5.25 -24.32
N ALA A 119 -5.37 -6.55 -24.28
CA ALA A 119 -5.34 -7.42 -25.45
C ALA A 119 -6.71 -7.58 -26.11
N ALA A 120 -7.78 -7.61 -25.34
CA ALA A 120 -9.15 -7.62 -25.83
C ALA A 120 -9.56 -6.31 -26.53
N GLY A 121 -8.84 -5.22 -26.24
CA GLY A 121 -9.11 -3.90 -26.83
C GLY A 121 -10.22 -3.14 -26.14
N ALA A 122 -10.34 -1.86 -26.48
CA ALA A 122 -11.44 -1.04 -26.02
C ALA A 122 -12.76 -1.45 -26.70
N PRO A 123 -13.89 -1.47 -25.96
CA PRO A 123 -15.19 -1.71 -26.57
C PRO A 123 -15.53 -0.66 -27.62
N GLU A 124 -16.34 -1.05 -28.60
CA GLU A 124 -16.89 -0.09 -29.55
C GLU A 124 -17.78 0.92 -28.82
N GLY A 125 -17.66 2.19 -29.21
CA GLY A 125 -18.43 3.28 -28.61
C GLY A 125 -17.71 4.61 -28.65
N GLY A 126 -18.37 5.64 -28.12
CA GLY A 126 -17.81 6.99 -28.02
C GLY A 126 -16.79 7.14 -26.89
N GLU A 127 -16.33 8.38 -26.71
CA GLU A 127 -15.28 8.74 -25.73
C GLU A 127 -15.62 8.28 -24.31
N VAL A 128 -16.87 8.37 -23.88
CA VAL A 128 -17.32 7.94 -22.53
C VAL A 128 -17.05 6.45 -22.31
N VAL A 129 -17.37 5.60 -23.30
CA VAL A 129 -17.14 4.15 -23.22
C VAL A 129 -15.64 3.85 -23.15
N ARG A 130 -14.86 4.54 -23.97
CA ARG A 130 -13.41 4.40 -23.98
C ARG A 130 -12.77 4.83 -22.65
N LEU A 131 -13.20 5.95 -22.06
CA LEU A 131 -12.69 6.41 -20.75
C LEU A 131 -13.09 5.45 -19.63
N ALA A 132 -14.30 4.89 -19.65
CA ALA A 132 -14.71 3.87 -18.69
C ALA A 132 -13.84 2.60 -18.79
N TRP A 133 -13.51 2.17 -19.99
CA TRP A 133 -12.59 1.05 -20.21
C TRP A 133 -11.18 1.35 -19.70
N VAL A 134 -10.60 2.52 -20.01
CA VAL A 134 -9.30 2.94 -19.51
C VAL A 134 -9.27 2.90 -17.97
N LYS A 135 -10.31 3.44 -17.32
CA LYS A 135 -10.45 3.41 -15.86
C LYS A 135 -10.50 1.98 -15.33
N SER A 136 -11.20 1.08 -16.00
CA SER A 136 -11.28 -0.33 -15.60
C SER A 136 -9.93 -1.03 -15.71
N VAL A 137 -9.15 -0.77 -16.77
CA VAL A 137 -7.79 -1.30 -16.94
C VAL A 137 -6.86 -0.79 -15.84
N LEU A 138 -6.88 0.51 -15.54
CA LEU A 138 -6.08 1.10 -14.46
C LEU A 138 -6.48 0.54 -13.09
N ASN A 139 -7.76 0.44 -12.81
CA ASN A 139 -8.25 -0.17 -11.56
C ASN A 139 -7.79 -1.63 -11.44
N SER A 140 -7.85 -2.40 -12.52
CA SER A 140 -7.37 -3.79 -12.52
C SER A 140 -5.87 -3.86 -12.25
N PHE A 141 -5.06 -2.98 -12.83
CA PHE A 141 -3.64 -2.89 -12.54
C PHE A 141 -3.37 -2.52 -11.07
N GLU A 142 -4.21 -1.69 -10.45
CA GLU A 142 -4.04 -1.24 -9.06
C GLU A 142 -4.44 -2.29 -8.00
N THR A 143 -5.10 -3.38 -8.39
CA THR A 143 -5.52 -4.41 -7.45
C THR A 143 -4.37 -5.21 -6.84
N PHE A 144 -3.20 -5.22 -7.48
CA PHE A 144 -2.03 -5.97 -7.05
C PHE A 144 -0.76 -5.13 -7.11
N ARG A 145 0.08 -5.21 -6.06
CA ARG A 145 1.38 -4.53 -5.98
C ARG A 145 2.41 -5.42 -5.30
N ILE A 146 3.63 -5.37 -5.80
CA ILE A 146 4.81 -5.95 -5.15
C ILE A 146 5.59 -4.80 -4.53
N LEU A 147 5.82 -4.88 -3.23
CA LEU A 147 6.67 -3.95 -2.50
C LEU A 147 8.02 -4.61 -2.22
N CYS A 148 9.09 -3.94 -2.61
CA CYS A 148 10.45 -4.42 -2.42
C CYS A 148 11.14 -3.61 -1.33
N ALA A 149 11.86 -4.29 -0.44
CA ALA A 149 12.66 -3.63 0.59
C ALA A 149 13.92 -2.96 0.03
N VAL A 150 14.41 -3.42 -1.11
CA VAL A 150 15.63 -2.93 -1.76
C VAL A 150 15.39 -2.62 -3.24
N ARG A 151 16.27 -1.82 -3.84
CA ARG A 151 16.16 -1.47 -5.26
C ARG A 151 16.87 -2.47 -6.16
N GLU A 152 18.05 -2.92 -5.76
CA GLU A 152 18.92 -3.78 -6.55
C GLU A 152 18.93 -5.21 -6.00
N GLY A 153 19.39 -6.16 -6.81
CA GLY A 153 19.45 -7.57 -6.49
C GLY A 153 18.23 -8.37 -6.98
N GLU A 154 18.30 -9.68 -6.81
CA GLU A 154 17.30 -10.62 -7.31
C GLU A 154 15.88 -10.32 -6.76
N TRP A 155 15.78 -9.94 -5.49
CA TRP A 155 14.54 -9.56 -4.80
C TRP A 155 14.28 -8.06 -4.76
N GLY A 156 15.11 -7.29 -5.47
CA GLY A 156 14.93 -5.84 -5.59
C GLY A 156 13.99 -5.45 -6.72
N VAL A 157 13.66 -4.16 -6.77
CA VAL A 157 12.75 -3.60 -7.79
C VAL A 157 13.24 -3.92 -9.20
N THR A 158 14.56 -3.74 -9.47
CA THR A 158 15.14 -3.97 -10.80
C THR A 158 15.05 -5.44 -11.18
N GLY A 159 15.53 -6.35 -10.32
CA GLY A 159 15.56 -7.78 -10.61
C GLY A 159 14.15 -8.36 -10.77
N LEU A 160 13.22 -8.01 -9.88
CA LEU A 160 11.84 -8.51 -9.97
C LEU A 160 11.10 -7.98 -11.20
N ASN A 161 11.27 -6.72 -11.57
CA ASN A 161 10.69 -6.19 -12.80
C ASN A 161 11.18 -6.96 -14.03
N ASP A 162 12.46 -7.24 -14.13
CA ASP A 162 13.02 -7.98 -15.26
C ASP A 162 12.48 -9.42 -15.35
N VAL A 163 12.39 -10.11 -14.23
CA VAL A 163 11.91 -11.50 -14.20
C VAL A 163 10.41 -11.57 -14.47
N ILE A 164 9.60 -10.67 -13.89
CA ILE A 164 8.17 -10.59 -14.12
C ILE A 164 7.89 -10.25 -15.60
N GLU A 165 8.59 -9.25 -16.15
CA GLU A 165 8.43 -8.87 -17.55
C GLU A 165 8.72 -10.05 -18.48
N LYS A 166 9.86 -10.75 -18.29
CA LYS A 166 10.18 -11.95 -19.05
C LYS A 166 9.12 -13.04 -18.93
N ARG A 167 8.56 -13.21 -17.75
CA ARG A 167 7.50 -14.18 -17.52
C ARG A 167 6.20 -13.82 -18.24
N LEU A 168 5.80 -12.54 -18.22
CA LEU A 168 4.65 -12.02 -18.95
C LEU A 168 4.83 -12.17 -20.47
N GLN A 169 6.03 -11.92 -20.97
CA GLN A 169 6.37 -12.16 -22.39
C GLN A 169 6.27 -13.64 -22.77
N SER A 170 6.86 -14.53 -21.96
CA SER A 170 6.81 -15.98 -22.23
C SER A 170 5.40 -16.56 -22.13
N ALA A 171 4.51 -15.93 -21.36
CA ALA A 171 3.09 -16.27 -21.29
C ALA A 171 2.27 -15.67 -22.45
N GLY A 172 2.88 -14.89 -23.36
CA GLY A 172 2.19 -14.25 -24.46
C GLY A 172 1.32 -13.04 -24.08
N LEU A 173 1.42 -12.60 -22.84
CA LEU A 173 0.61 -11.50 -22.29
C LEU A 173 1.21 -10.11 -22.62
N LEU A 174 2.50 -10.07 -22.93
CA LEU A 174 3.23 -8.85 -23.17
C LEU A 174 4.17 -9.03 -24.39
N LYS A 175 4.23 -7.99 -25.23
CA LYS A 175 5.22 -7.93 -26.33
C LYS A 175 6.05 -6.66 -26.17
N ARG A 176 7.26 -6.83 -25.65
CA ARG A 176 8.22 -5.73 -25.56
C ARG A 176 8.89 -5.49 -26.90
N THR A 177 8.69 -4.32 -27.48
CA THR A 177 9.29 -3.90 -28.76
C THR A 177 10.36 -2.81 -28.56
N GLY A 178 10.51 -2.31 -27.34
CA GLY A 178 11.44 -1.24 -27.00
C GLY A 178 11.27 -0.80 -25.55
N GLU A 179 11.65 0.43 -25.25
CA GLU A 179 11.41 1.02 -23.93
C GLU A 179 9.91 1.27 -23.69
N TRP A 180 9.20 1.75 -24.69
CA TRP A 180 7.76 1.99 -24.66
C TRP A 180 7.03 0.85 -25.40
N TYR A 181 6.09 0.23 -24.70
CA TYR A 181 5.30 -0.88 -25.23
C TYR A 181 3.88 -0.87 -24.65
N VAL A 182 2.97 -1.51 -25.34
CA VAL A 182 1.56 -1.61 -24.91
C VAL A 182 1.47 -2.42 -23.63
N GLY A 183 0.80 -1.88 -22.63
CA GLY A 183 0.64 -2.50 -21.32
C GLY A 183 1.71 -2.11 -20.30
N ARG A 184 2.72 -1.30 -20.68
CA ARG A 184 3.68 -0.77 -19.71
C ARG A 184 2.99 0.24 -18.80
N PRO A 185 3.01 0.02 -17.47
CA PRO A 185 2.51 1.02 -16.53
C PRO A 185 3.40 2.25 -16.52
N VAL A 186 2.79 3.41 -16.53
CA VAL A 186 3.48 4.71 -16.49
C VAL A 186 2.88 5.54 -15.38
N MET A 187 3.73 6.12 -14.55
CA MET A 187 3.33 7.02 -13.49
C MET A 187 3.86 8.42 -13.76
N VAL A 188 2.96 9.40 -13.71
CA VAL A 188 3.35 10.81 -13.75
C VAL A 188 3.85 11.21 -12.36
N THR A 189 5.10 11.67 -12.28
CA THR A 189 5.75 12.02 -11.00
C THR A 189 5.73 13.51 -10.71
N ARG A 190 5.34 14.33 -11.68
CA ARG A 190 5.22 15.80 -11.55
C ARG A 190 4.00 16.28 -12.31
N ASN A 191 3.33 17.29 -11.77
CA ASN A 191 2.24 17.95 -12.45
C ASN A 191 2.76 18.65 -13.72
N ASP A 192 2.11 18.40 -14.84
CA ASP A 192 2.33 19.13 -16.09
C ASP A 192 1.08 19.94 -16.41
N TYR A 193 1.13 21.23 -16.09
CA TYR A 193 0.03 22.14 -16.32
C TYR A 193 -0.19 22.46 -17.82
N GLY A 194 0.84 22.26 -18.65
CA GLY A 194 0.77 22.49 -20.10
C GLY A 194 -0.06 21.43 -20.83
N THR A 195 0.06 20.18 -20.38
CA THR A 195 -0.71 19.04 -20.95
C THR A 195 -1.96 18.70 -20.14
N GLY A 196 -2.15 19.31 -18.97
CA GLY A 196 -3.26 18.99 -18.06
C GLY A 196 -3.14 17.64 -17.39
N VAL A 197 -1.91 17.09 -17.28
CA VAL A 197 -1.64 15.81 -16.62
C VAL A 197 -1.10 16.06 -15.23
N PHE A 198 -1.73 15.45 -14.24
CA PHE A 198 -1.42 15.65 -12.82
C PHE A 198 -1.01 14.34 -12.15
N ASN A 199 -0.18 14.48 -11.11
CA ASN A 199 0.21 13.37 -10.22
C ASN A 199 -0.94 13.04 -9.26
#